data_b3e6eb2763e212dda952ba9678754043
#
_entry.id   b3e6eb2763e212dda952ba9678754043
#
_cell.length_a   1.000
_cell.length_b   1.000
_cell.length_c   1.000
_cell.angle_alpha   90.00
_cell.angle_beta   90.00
_cell.angle_gamma   90.00
#
_symmetry.space_group_name_H-M   'P 1'
#
loop_
_entity.id
_entity.type
_entity.pdbx_description
1 polymer ?
#
loop_
_entity_poly.entity_id
_entity_poly.type
_entity_poly.pdbx_seq_one_letter_code
_entity_poly.pdbx_strand_id
1 'polypeptide(L)'
;MNIGPMLNLYPDSLGGTLDDVVDFLKTEEAEGAFSSCYILPSLYHADLDRGFSVIDYSLNKMYASGETLEAIKKLGIELKLDFILNHASVLSKQFQDIIAKGEESEYKDFFINWNEFWKDCGEMTEQGYILPEEKYLKKMFFRKPGLPILMVRFPDGREIPYWNTFYQEVNYPKVSAQELMKAADLQYMQAEIIAQELSMGCPEGKKPADILQEIVLERKAGRLTKEQITTIWNYMEQHRYYLGQMDLNIQSPKVWEYYREVLKTLAGYGAKIVRLDAFAYAPKKPGERNFLNQPDTWELLNKIKQIAEPYGMELLPEIHESYSEKIYEKIAEQGYVTYDFFLPGLIIDALESGNGEHLAGWAQELIDKNIRTVNMLGCHDGIPLLDLKGILAEDRIQKLIDIIVSRGGYVKDLHGQKNIYYQVNATYFSALGEDELSLIHISE
;
A
#
# COMPACT_ATOMS: atom_id res chain seq x y z
N MET A 1 -24.66 -5.51 1.99
CA MET A 1 -24.11 -5.05 0.68
C MET A 1 -25.22 -5.11 -0.36
N ASN A 2 -25.53 -3.96 -0.99
CA ASN A 2 -26.47 -3.95 -2.12
C ASN A 2 -25.88 -4.71 -3.30
N ILE A 3 -26.74 -5.39 -4.05
CA ILE A 3 -26.35 -6.07 -5.30
C ILE A 3 -26.48 -5.04 -6.42
N GLY A 4 -25.41 -4.75 -7.13
CA GLY A 4 -25.40 -3.83 -8.26
C GLY A 4 -24.00 -3.31 -8.58
N PRO A 5 -23.85 -2.52 -9.65
CA PRO A 5 -22.56 -1.97 -10.04
C PRO A 5 -21.95 -1.08 -8.96
N MET A 6 -20.64 -1.22 -8.77
CA MET A 6 -19.84 -0.41 -7.86
C MET A 6 -18.88 0.47 -8.65
N LEU A 7 -18.99 1.79 -8.49
CA LEU A 7 -18.02 2.73 -9.07
C LEU A 7 -16.75 2.74 -8.20
N ASN A 8 -15.62 2.42 -8.80
CA ASN A 8 -14.31 2.44 -8.15
C ASN A 8 -13.49 3.63 -8.65
N LEU A 9 -13.05 4.51 -7.75
CA LEU A 9 -12.32 5.72 -8.09
C LEU A 9 -11.44 6.27 -6.97
N TYR A 10 -10.43 7.02 -7.35
CA TYR A 10 -9.81 8.00 -6.46
C TYR A 10 -10.66 9.27 -6.40
N PRO A 11 -10.62 10.05 -5.32
CA PRO A 11 -11.40 11.28 -5.19
C PRO A 11 -11.18 12.30 -6.34
N ASP A 12 -10.01 12.25 -6.96
CA ASP A 12 -9.58 13.13 -8.06
C ASP A 12 -9.68 12.51 -9.46
N SER A 13 -10.35 11.37 -9.61
CA SER A 13 -10.44 10.65 -10.89
C SER A 13 -11.30 11.34 -11.93
N LEU A 14 -12.32 12.10 -11.51
CA LEU A 14 -13.25 12.83 -12.37
C LEU A 14 -13.19 14.32 -12.01
N GLY A 15 -12.34 15.07 -12.66
CA GLY A 15 -12.27 16.53 -12.47
C GLY A 15 -11.18 16.98 -11.49
N GLY A 16 -11.10 16.51 -10.29
CA GLY A 16 -10.05 16.87 -9.33
C GLY A 16 -10.47 16.76 -7.87
N THR A 17 -11.77 16.67 -7.64
CA THR A 17 -12.34 16.51 -6.29
C THR A 17 -13.51 15.53 -6.29
N LEU A 18 -13.89 15.09 -5.11
CA LEU A 18 -15.05 14.21 -4.95
C LEU A 18 -16.38 14.93 -5.27
N ASP A 19 -16.41 16.25 -5.26
CA ASP A 19 -17.60 17.03 -5.69
C ASP A 19 -17.87 16.84 -7.20
N ASP A 20 -16.82 16.75 -8.02
CA ASP A 20 -16.95 16.43 -9.44
C ASP A 20 -17.55 15.04 -9.67
N VAL A 21 -17.24 14.09 -8.79
CA VAL A 21 -17.85 12.75 -8.78
C VAL A 21 -19.34 12.83 -8.42
N VAL A 22 -19.71 13.64 -7.44
CA VAL A 22 -21.12 13.86 -7.09
C VAL A 22 -21.90 14.46 -8.27
N ASP A 23 -21.30 15.39 -8.99
CA ASP A 23 -21.94 16.01 -10.14
C ASP A 23 -22.08 15.00 -11.29
N PHE A 24 -21.07 14.16 -11.53
CA PHE A 24 -21.16 13.05 -12.48
C PHE A 24 -22.32 12.09 -12.11
N LEU A 25 -22.42 11.68 -10.85
CA LEU A 25 -23.46 10.75 -10.39
C LEU A 25 -24.89 11.29 -10.50
N LYS A 26 -25.05 12.60 -10.71
CA LYS A 26 -26.35 13.25 -10.96
C LYS A 26 -26.67 13.42 -12.45
N THR A 27 -25.74 13.11 -13.36
CA THR A 27 -26.03 13.19 -14.79
C THR A 27 -27.06 12.14 -15.21
N GLU A 28 -27.73 12.36 -16.32
CA GLU A 28 -28.75 11.45 -16.87
C GLU A 28 -28.16 10.05 -17.15
N GLU A 29 -26.89 9.99 -17.57
CA GLU A 29 -26.19 8.74 -17.87
C GLU A 29 -25.80 7.93 -16.63
N ALA A 30 -25.55 8.60 -15.50
CA ALA A 30 -25.05 7.96 -14.28
C ALA A 30 -26.12 7.79 -13.19
N GLU A 31 -27.27 8.50 -13.30
CA GLU A 31 -28.33 8.42 -12.30
C GLU A 31 -28.90 7.00 -12.21
N GLY A 32 -28.78 6.41 -11.00
CA GLY A 32 -29.24 5.05 -10.74
C GLY A 32 -28.36 3.92 -11.33
N ALA A 33 -27.29 4.26 -12.04
CA ALA A 33 -26.38 3.25 -12.63
C ALA A 33 -25.53 2.51 -11.59
N PHE A 34 -25.27 3.12 -10.42
CA PHE A 34 -24.41 2.57 -9.38
C PHE A 34 -25.16 2.38 -8.07
N SER A 35 -25.00 1.21 -7.46
CA SER A 35 -25.52 0.92 -6.11
C SER A 35 -24.55 1.29 -5.01
N SER A 36 -23.27 1.37 -5.31
CA SER A 36 -22.21 1.69 -4.36
C SER A 36 -21.04 2.42 -5.02
N CYS A 37 -20.27 3.12 -4.20
CA CYS A 37 -19.07 3.84 -4.61
C CYS A 37 -17.91 3.45 -3.70
N TYR A 38 -16.85 2.91 -4.31
CA TYR A 38 -15.59 2.66 -3.65
C TYR A 38 -14.67 3.85 -3.84
N ILE A 39 -14.44 4.58 -2.76
CA ILE A 39 -13.55 5.73 -2.75
C ILE A 39 -12.22 5.29 -2.15
N LEU A 40 -11.16 5.38 -2.94
CA LEU A 40 -9.80 4.98 -2.60
C LEU A 40 -9.16 5.90 -1.54
N PRO A 41 -8.14 5.43 -0.79
CA PRO A 41 -7.73 6.04 0.48
C PRO A 41 -6.98 7.37 0.37
N SER A 42 -6.71 7.92 -0.83
CA SER A 42 -6.31 9.33 -0.95
C SER A 42 -7.38 10.32 -0.44
N LEU A 43 -8.58 9.78 -0.11
CA LEU A 43 -9.62 10.46 0.66
C LEU A 43 -9.11 10.95 2.03
N TYR A 44 -8.11 10.28 2.62
CA TYR A 44 -7.50 10.59 3.90
C TYR A 44 -6.17 11.33 3.73
N HIS A 45 -5.60 11.82 4.83
CA HIS A 45 -4.24 12.33 4.83
C HIS A 45 -3.24 11.15 4.74
N ALA A 46 -2.37 11.20 3.76
CA ALA A 46 -1.36 10.17 3.51
C ALA A 46 -0.08 10.80 2.94
N ASP A 47 1.04 10.09 3.03
CA ASP A 47 2.33 10.55 2.48
C ASP A 47 2.72 9.82 1.18
N LEU A 48 2.53 8.52 1.11
CA LEU A 48 2.92 7.71 -0.04
C LEU A 48 1.76 6.84 -0.55
N ASP A 49 2.01 6.14 -1.68
CA ASP A 49 1.17 5.06 -2.20
C ASP A 49 -0.28 5.49 -2.45
N ARG A 50 -0.47 6.71 -2.97
CA ARG A 50 -1.79 7.29 -3.29
C ARG A 50 -2.87 7.09 -2.21
N GLY A 51 -2.46 7.20 -0.95
CA GLY A 51 -3.38 7.13 0.19
C GLY A 51 -3.22 5.90 1.06
N PHE A 52 -2.56 4.83 0.59
CA PHE A 52 -2.38 3.62 1.41
C PHE A 52 -1.35 3.80 2.54
N SER A 53 -0.49 4.82 2.49
CA SER A 53 0.36 5.23 3.61
C SER A 53 -0.33 6.28 4.47
N VAL A 54 -1.33 5.87 5.25
CA VAL A 54 -2.22 6.76 6.00
C VAL A 54 -1.51 7.43 7.16
N ILE A 55 -1.56 8.77 7.20
CA ILE A 55 -1.14 9.59 8.34
C ILE A 55 -2.23 9.61 9.42
N ASP A 56 -3.44 9.93 8.99
CA ASP A 56 -4.65 9.87 9.79
C ASP A 56 -5.89 9.70 8.89
N TYR A 57 -7.01 9.26 9.49
CA TYR A 57 -8.27 9.02 8.77
C TYR A 57 -9.19 10.25 8.69
N SER A 58 -8.72 11.45 8.98
CA SER A 58 -9.48 12.66 8.67
C SER A 58 -9.51 12.91 7.17
N LEU A 59 -10.60 13.54 6.69
CA LEU A 59 -10.76 13.80 5.27
C LEU A 59 -9.70 14.78 4.77
N ASN A 60 -9.06 14.43 3.67
CA ASN A 60 -8.19 15.33 2.95
C ASN A 60 -9.04 16.41 2.26
N LYS A 61 -9.03 17.60 2.84
CA LYS A 61 -9.84 18.73 2.38
C LYS A 61 -9.50 19.21 0.96
N MET A 62 -8.37 18.76 0.40
CA MET A 62 -8.06 19.01 -1.01
C MET A 62 -9.00 18.26 -1.95
N TYR A 63 -9.55 17.12 -1.51
CA TYR A 63 -10.32 16.22 -2.36
C TYR A 63 -11.77 16.05 -1.91
N ALA A 64 -12.08 16.18 -0.62
CA ALA A 64 -13.40 15.85 -0.12
C ALA A 64 -13.77 16.60 1.17
N SER A 65 -15.08 16.73 1.40
CA SER A 65 -15.68 17.20 2.64
C SER A 65 -16.70 16.20 3.18
N GLY A 66 -17.14 16.41 4.42
CA GLY A 66 -18.25 15.63 4.99
C GLY A 66 -19.56 15.85 4.21
N GLU A 67 -19.77 17.04 3.67
CA GLU A 67 -20.94 17.40 2.87
C GLU A 67 -20.96 16.63 1.55
N THR A 68 -19.78 16.44 0.93
CA THR A 68 -19.62 15.63 -0.28
C THR A 68 -20.01 14.17 -0.05
N LEU A 69 -19.55 13.56 1.05
CA LEU A 69 -19.92 12.18 1.40
C LEU A 69 -21.43 12.05 1.68
N GLU A 70 -22.02 13.03 2.35
CA GLU A 70 -23.46 13.09 2.57
C GLU A 70 -24.25 13.25 1.25
N ALA A 71 -23.72 13.98 0.29
CA ALA A 71 -24.33 14.12 -1.04
C ALA A 71 -24.40 12.76 -1.76
N ILE A 72 -23.32 11.98 -1.74
CA ILE A 72 -23.31 10.62 -2.32
C ILE A 72 -24.37 9.73 -1.64
N LYS A 73 -24.41 9.74 -0.31
CA LYS A 73 -25.39 8.94 0.45
C LYS A 73 -26.84 9.32 0.13
N LYS A 74 -27.12 10.63 -0.07
CA LYS A 74 -28.45 11.10 -0.46
C LYS A 74 -28.91 10.63 -1.84
N LEU A 75 -27.97 10.24 -2.70
CA LEU A 75 -28.27 9.57 -3.99
C LEU A 75 -28.62 8.08 -3.81
N GLY A 76 -28.62 7.56 -2.58
CA GLY A 76 -28.90 6.15 -2.30
C GLY A 76 -27.71 5.22 -2.55
N ILE A 77 -26.52 5.77 -2.75
CA ILE A 77 -25.29 5.03 -3.06
C ILE A 77 -24.57 4.66 -1.76
N GLU A 78 -24.26 3.37 -1.59
CA GLU A 78 -23.49 2.88 -0.44
C GLU A 78 -22.01 3.22 -0.58
N LEU A 79 -21.37 3.65 0.50
CA LEU A 79 -19.94 3.94 0.52
C LEU A 79 -19.13 2.70 0.91
N LYS A 80 -18.11 2.40 0.09
CA LYS A 80 -17.03 1.47 0.41
C LYS A 80 -15.76 2.27 0.65
N LEU A 81 -15.13 2.08 1.81
CA LEU A 81 -13.91 2.77 2.24
C LEU A 81 -12.85 1.79 2.70
N ASP A 82 -11.58 2.19 2.63
CA ASP A 82 -10.46 1.38 3.09
C ASP A 82 -10.18 1.51 4.58
N PHE A 83 -9.80 0.41 5.18
CA PHE A 83 -9.12 0.33 6.45
C PHE A 83 -7.80 -0.42 6.30
N ILE A 84 -6.69 0.29 6.45
CA ILE A 84 -5.35 -0.27 6.32
C ILE A 84 -4.94 -0.85 7.68
N LEU A 85 -4.94 -2.18 7.78
CA LEU A 85 -4.74 -2.88 9.06
C LEU A 85 -3.28 -3.11 9.42
N ASN A 86 -2.43 -3.32 8.41
CA ASN A 86 -1.05 -3.72 8.68
C ASN A 86 -0.15 -2.58 9.11
N HIS A 87 -0.38 -1.36 8.61
CA HIS A 87 0.58 -0.27 8.74
C HIS A 87 -0.07 1.11 8.84
N ALA A 88 0.73 2.07 9.26
CA ALA A 88 0.42 3.50 9.20
C ALA A 88 1.67 4.27 8.78
N SER A 89 1.50 5.51 8.33
CA SER A 89 2.60 6.37 7.94
C SER A 89 3.55 6.68 9.11
N VAL A 90 4.83 6.78 8.79
CA VAL A 90 5.85 7.33 9.70
C VAL A 90 5.50 8.75 10.16
N LEU A 91 4.71 9.50 9.39
CA LEU A 91 4.23 10.84 9.74
C LEU A 91 2.99 10.82 10.66
N SER A 92 2.45 9.65 10.99
CA SER A 92 1.34 9.55 11.95
C SER A 92 1.71 10.13 13.31
N LYS A 93 0.72 10.69 14.01
CA LYS A 93 0.94 11.26 15.36
C LYS A 93 1.60 10.28 16.32
N GLN A 94 1.28 8.99 16.19
CA GLN A 94 1.82 7.93 17.04
C GLN A 94 3.33 7.73 16.79
N PHE A 95 3.75 7.66 15.53
CA PHE A 95 5.16 7.48 15.22
C PHE A 95 5.98 8.74 15.54
N GLN A 96 5.43 9.92 15.27
CA GLN A 96 6.07 11.18 15.62
C GLN A 96 6.24 11.36 17.13
N ASP A 97 5.28 10.89 17.94
CA ASP A 97 5.40 10.88 19.40
C ASP A 97 6.54 9.94 19.86
N ILE A 98 6.66 8.76 19.21
CA ILE A 98 7.78 7.84 19.47
C ILE A 98 9.12 8.50 19.15
N ILE A 99 9.26 9.15 17.99
CA ILE A 99 10.50 9.86 17.63
C ILE A 99 10.83 10.93 18.66
N ALA A 100 9.83 11.69 19.12
CA ALA A 100 10.04 12.80 20.05
C ALA A 100 10.36 12.35 21.48
N LYS A 101 9.74 11.27 21.97
CA LYS A 101 9.81 10.85 23.38
C LYS A 101 10.54 9.53 23.62
N GLY A 102 10.80 8.74 22.58
CA GLY A 102 11.43 7.42 22.71
C GLY A 102 10.65 6.48 23.65
N GLU A 103 11.32 5.96 24.65
CA GLU A 103 10.75 5.02 25.65
C GLU A 103 9.66 5.63 26.54
N GLU A 104 9.60 6.96 26.63
CA GLU A 104 8.55 7.68 27.38
C GLU A 104 7.24 7.86 26.58
N SER A 105 7.24 7.50 25.30
CA SER A 105 6.04 7.56 24.47
C SER A 105 4.99 6.55 24.93
N GLU A 106 3.74 6.99 25.02
CA GLU A 106 2.62 6.07 25.24
C GLU A 106 2.41 5.10 24.07
N TYR A 107 3.00 5.38 22.91
CA TYR A 107 2.94 4.59 21.68
C TYR A 107 4.19 3.73 21.44
N LYS A 108 5.12 3.62 22.38
CA LYS A 108 6.40 2.91 22.18
C LYS A 108 6.27 1.50 21.61
N ASP A 109 5.18 0.79 21.95
CA ASP A 109 4.86 -0.56 21.47
C ASP A 109 3.85 -0.57 20.30
N PHE A 110 3.52 0.59 19.74
CA PHE A 110 2.49 0.71 18.70
C PHE A 110 2.94 0.16 17.35
N PHE A 111 4.21 0.36 17.01
CA PHE A 111 4.83 -0.18 15.80
C PHE A 111 5.82 -1.29 16.16
N ILE A 112 6.08 -2.18 15.22
CA ILE A 112 6.98 -3.30 15.46
C ILE A 112 8.44 -2.81 15.43
N ASN A 113 9.07 -2.71 16.60
CA ASN A 113 10.50 -2.56 16.71
C ASN A 113 11.14 -3.88 16.30
N TRP A 114 11.99 -3.85 15.27
CA TRP A 114 12.61 -5.05 14.71
C TRP A 114 13.49 -5.79 15.71
N ASN A 115 14.29 -5.07 16.50
CA ASN A 115 15.20 -5.68 17.45
C ASN A 115 14.45 -6.32 18.64
N GLU A 116 13.38 -5.68 19.11
CA GLU A 116 12.54 -6.29 20.16
C GLU A 116 11.81 -7.53 19.66
N PHE A 117 11.32 -7.49 18.41
CA PHE A 117 10.63 -8.61 17.78
C PHE A 117 11.55 -9.83 17.61
N TRP A 118 12.81 -9.63 17.18
CA TRP A 118 13.78 -10.69 16.92
C TRP A 118 14.74 -10.94 18.08
N LYS A 119 14.46 -10.39 19.26
CA LYS A 119 15.25 -10.64 20.45
C LYS A 119 15.43 -12.14 20.68
N ASP A 120 16.66 -12.56 20.91
CA ASP A 120 17.05 -13.96 21.10
C ASP A 120 16.83 -14.89 19.89
N CYS A 121 16.54 -14.33 18.70
CA CYS A 121 16.30 -15.09 17.47
C CYS A 121 17.37 -14.87 16.38
N GLY A 122 18.45 -14.17 16.67
CA GLY A 122 19.50 -13.85 15.71
C GLY A 122 20.65 -13.08 16.33
N GLU A 123 21.54 -12.57 15.50
CA GLU A 123 22.74 -11.86 15.91
C GLU A 123 22.65 -10.36 15.56
N MET A 124 23.15 -9.51 16.46
CA MET A 124 23.24 -8.07 16.22
C MET A 124 24.29 -7.78 15.14
N THR A 125 23.91 -7.06 14.13
CA THR A 125 24.81 -6.59 13.06
C THR A 125 25.56 -5.31 13.46
N GLU A 126 26.64 -5.00 12.74
CA GLU A 126 27.35 -3.71 12.90
C GLU A 126 26.47 -2.51 12.57
N GLN A 127 25.42 -2.69 11.73
CA GLN A 127 24.45 -1.67 11.37
C GLN A 127 23.38 -1.43 12.46
N GLY A 128 23.39 -2.20 13.54
CA GLY A 128 22.51 -1.98 14.69
C GLY A 128 21.12 -2.65 14.60
N TYR A 129 20.94 -3.61 13.70
CA TYR A 129 19.75 -4.47 13.67
C TYR A 129 20.09 -5.93 13.87
N ILE A 130 19.16 -6.71 14.40
CA ILE A 130 19.30 -8.16 14.53
C ILE A 130 19.07 -8.82 13.15
N LEU A 131 20.03 -9.62 12.71
CA LEU A 131 19.87 -10.54 11.59
C LEU A 131 19.30 -11.86 12.13
N PRO A 132 18.03 -12.20 11.84
CA PRO A 132 17.43 -13.45 12.29
C PRO A 132 18.16 -14.66 11.72
N GLU A 133 18.19 -15.75 12.47
CA GLU A 133 18.74 -17.02 12.00
C GLU A 133 18.03 -17.50 10.72
N GLU A 134 18.76 -18.21 9.87
CA GLU A 134 18.27 -18.70 8.56
C GLU A 134 16.97 -19.52 8.66
N LYS A 135 16.80 -20.28 9.77
CA LYS A 135 15.57 -21.06 10.01
C LYS A 135 14.31 -20.20 10.10
N TYR A 136 14.45 -18.95 10.57
CA TYR A 136 13.36 -17.97 10.63
C TYR A 136 13.17 -17.28 9.28
N LEU A 137 14.27 -16.86 8.64
CA LEU A 137 14.23 -16.18 7.34
C LEU A 137 13.58 -17.03 6.25
N LYS A 138 13.79 -18.36 6.26
CA LYS A 138 13.16 -19.31 5.33
C LYS A 138 11.64 -19.34 5.41
N LYS A 139 11.05 -18.92 6.51
CA LYS A 139 9.59 -18.86 6.70
C LYS A 139 9.01 -17.50 6.33
N MET A 140 9.84 -16.47 6.20
CA MET A 140 9.39 -15.13 5.89
C MET A 140 9.02 -14.98 4.42
N PHE A 141 7.97 -14.22 4.19
CA PHE A 141 7.59 -13.73 2.86
C PHE A 141 8.13 -12.30 2.70
N PHE A 142 8.91 -12.08 1.65
CA PHE A 142 9.53 -10.78 1.36
C PHE A 142 8.82 -10.09 0.21
N ARG A 143 8.27 -8.91 0.45
CA ARG A 143 7.65 -8.08 -0.58
C ARG A 143 8.64 -7.21 -1.37
N LYS A 144 9.85 -7.06 -0.87
CA LYS A 144 10.93 -6.29 -1.48
C LYS A 144 12.27 -6.99 -1.23
N PRO A 145 13.30 -6.72 -2.04
CA PRO A 145 14.63 -7.25 -1.79
C PRO A 145 15.17 -6.82 -0.43
N GLY A 146 15.81 -7.74 0.27
CA GLY A 146 16.39 -7.50 1.60
C GLY A 146 15.39 -7.62 2.75
N LEU A 147 15.85 -7.31 3.94
CA LEU A 147 15.02 -7.34 5.14
C LEU A 147 14.01 -6.17 5.14
N PRO A 148 12.77 -6.39 5.64
CA PRO A 148 11.75 -5.36 5.69
C PRO A 148 11.99 -4.40 6.88
N ILE A 149 13.07 -3.62 6.79
CA ILE A 149 13.53 -2.71 7.85
C ILE A 149 13.63 -1.29 7.34
N LEU A 150 13.17 -0.33 8.13
CA LEU A 150 13.56 1.07 8.05
C LEU A 150 14.37 1.44 9.30
N MET A 151 15.62 1.88 9.08
CA MET A 151 16.45 2.42 10.16
C MET A 151 16.06 3.87 10.42
N VAL A 152 15.44 4.12 11.56
CA VAL A 152 14.95 5.46 11.94
C VAL A 152 15.94 6.09 12.91
N ARG A 153 16.44 7.27 12.55
CA ARG A 153 17.34 8.05 13.42
C ARG A 153 16.53 8.92 14.37
N PHE A 154 16.84 8.82 15.65
CA PHE A 154 16.24 9.60 16.70
C PHE A 154 17.03 10.90 16.95
N PRO A 155 16.44 11.91 17.61
CA PRO A 155 17.13 13.18 17.91
C PRO A 155 18.41 13.03 18.73
N ASP A 156 18.52 11.98 19.54
CA ASP A 156 19.72 11.66 20.31
C ASP A 156 20.83 10.96 19.49
N GLY A 157 20.58 10.74 18.20
CA GLY A 157 21.51 10.14 17.25
C GLY A 157 21.46 8.61 17.19
N ARG A 158 20.69 7.94 18.05
CA ARG A 158 20.47 6.49 17.95
C ARG A 158 19.68 6.17 16.69
N GLU A 159 19.97 5.02 16.09
CA GLU A 159 19.20 4.45 14.99
C GLU A 159 18.47 3.19 15.46
N ILE A 160 17.16 3.16 15.26
CA ILE A 160 16.30 2.06 15.69
C ILE A 160 15.64 1.46 14.45
N PRO A 161 15.76 0.14 14.25
CA PRO A 161 15.11 -0.55 13.14
C PRO A 161 13.64 -0.80 13.46
N TYR A 162 12.75 -0.37 12.55
CA TYR A 162 11.35 -0.70 12.59
C TYR A 162 10.97 -1.59 11.42
N TRP A 163 9.97 -2.45 11.61
CA TRP A 163 9.43 -3.28 10.55
C TRP A 163 8.72 -2.43 9.51
N ASN A 164 9.10 -2.61 8.24
CA ASN A 164 8.49 -1.94 7.10
C ASN A 164 8.29 -2.94 5.96
N THR A 165 7.07 -3.46 5.83
CA THR A 165 6.74 -4.46 4.81
C THR A 165 6.67 -3.87 3.41
N PHE A 166 6.13 -2.65 3.25
CA PHE A 166 5.79 -2.07 1.96
C PHE A 166 6.74 -0.92 1.57
N TYR A 167 6.20 0.26 1.32
CA TYR A 167 6.96 1.40 0.81
C TYR A 167 7.69 2.18 1.90
N GLN A 168 8.86 2.67 1.56
CA GLN A 168 9.64 3.57 2.40
C GLN A 168 10.53 4.46 1.55
N GLU A 169 10.71 5.68 2.01
CA GLU A 169 11.66 6.63 1.46
C GLU A 169 12.46 7.30 2.57
N VAL A 170 13.74 7.49 2.32
CA VAL A 170 14.61 8.32 3.14
C VAL A 170 14.92 9.56 2.31
N ASN A 171 14.43 10.69 2.77
CA ASN A 171 14.53 11.96 2.07
C ASN A 171 15.38 12.95 2.84
N TYR A 172 15.91 13.93 2.13
CA TYR A 172 16.73 14.98 2.69
C TYR A 172 16.11 16.35 2.37
N PRO A 173 16.07 17.29 3.34
CA PRO A 173 15.54 18.61 3.08
C PRO A 173 16.43 19.37 2.09
N LYS A 174 15.82 20.29 1.38
CA LYS A 174 16.60 21.30 0.66
C LYS A 174 17.41 22.10 1.67
N VAL A 175 18.70 22.28 1.40
CA VAL A 175 19.62 23.03 2.24
C VAL A 175 20.04 24.31 1.52
N SER A 176 20.11 25.41 2.23
CA SER A 176 20.59 26.69 1.69
C SER A 176 22.10 26.84 1.85
N ALA A 177 22.73 27.68 1.02
CA ALA A 177 24.12 28.05 1.17
C ALA A 177 24.42 28.61 2.57
N GLN A 178 23.52 29.41 3.12
CA GLN A 178 23.69 30.02 4.46
C GLN A 178 23.74 28.98 5.59
N GLU A 179 22.91 27.95 5.50
CA GLU A 179 22.92 26.81 6.45
C GLU A 179 24.24 26.05 6.37
N LEU A 180 24.70 25.73 5.14
CA LEU A 180 25.98 25.04 4.94
C LEU A 180 27.20 25.88 5.37
N MET A 181 27.20 27.20 5.12
CA MET A 181 28.23 28.08 5.60
C MET A 181 28.33 28.05 7.13
N LYS A 182 27.15 28.10 7.79
CA LYS A 182 27.10 28.08 9.25
C LYS A 182 27.51 26.72 9.82
N ALA A 183 27.14 25.63 9.15
CA ALA A 183 27.43 24.27 9.62
C ALA A 183 28.89 23.87 9.42
N ALA A 184 29.50 24.17 8.25
CA ALA A 184 30.79 23.59 7.82
C ALA A 184 31.89 24.63 7.51
N ASP A 185 31.74 25.90 7.95
CA ASP A 185 32.69 26.97 7.71
C ASP A 185 33.14 27.06 6.23
N LEU A 186 32.17 27.21 5.35
CA LEU A 186 32.38 27.27 3.90
C LEU A 186 32.35 28.72 3.41
N GLN A 187 33.09 29.01 2.32
CA GLN A 187 32.87 30.22 1.56
C GLN A 187 31.54 30.15 0.80
N TYR A 188 30.89 31.31 0.59
CA TYR A 188 29.57 31.40 -0.02
C TYR A 188 29.48 30.64 -1.34
N MET A 189 30.42 30.81 -2.26
CA MET A 189 30.43 30.14 -3.55
C MET A 189 30.53 28.58 -3.44
N GLN A 190 31.29 28.12 -2.46
CA GLN A 190 31.39 26.68 -2.19
C GLN A 190 30.05 26.14 -1.67
N ALA A 191 29.48 26.85 -0.69
CA ALA A 191 28.21 26.46 -0.09
C ALA A 191 27.05 26.51 -1.10
N GLU A 192 27.03 27.50 -2.00
CA GLU A 192 26.03 27.64 -3.05
C GLU A 192 26.06 26.46 -4.03
N ILE A 193 27.26 26.09 -4.50
CA ILE A 193 27.42 24.95 -5.40
C ILE A 193 26.98 23.64 -4.74
N ILE A 194 27.41 23.44 -3.48
CA ILE A 194 27.05 22.20 -2.73
C ILE A 194 25.55 22.16 -2.48
N ALA A 195 24.94 23.27 -2.05
CA ALA A 195 23.49 23.34 -1.82
C ALA A 195 22.70 23.05 -3.10
N GLN A 196 23.13 23.55 -4.24
CA GLN A 196 22.51 23.32 -5.53
C GLN A 196 22.60 21.84 -5.94
N GLU A 197 23.79 21.22 -5.86
CA GLU A 197 23.99 19.81 -6.20
C GLU A 197 23.17 18.88 -5.29
N LEU A 198 23.15 19.14 -3.98
CA LEU A 198 22.32 18.39 -3.02
C LEU A 198 20.82 18.54 -3.32
N SER A 199 20.38 19.78 -3.62
CA SER A 199 18.97 20.06 -3.92
C SER A 199 18.49 19.45 -5.23
N MET A 200 19.40 19.18 -6.17
CA MET A 200 19.11 18.48 -7.43
C MET A 200 19.19 16.97 -7.27
N GLY A 201 20.25 16.45 -6.66
CA GLY A 201 20.53 15.03 -6.62
C GLY A 201 19.71 14.25 -5.60
N CYS A 202 19.41 14.81 -4.42
CA CYS A 202 18.62 14.11 -3.40
C CYS A 202 17.20 13.77 -3.85
N PRO A 203 16.44 14.66 -4.51
CA PRO A 203 15.13 14.32 -5.05
C PRO A 203 15.16 13.25 -6.16
N GLU A 204 16.31 13.09 -6.84
CA GLU A 204 16.53 12.02 -7.83
C GLU A 204 16.94 10.69 -7.19
N GLY A 205 16.94 10.60 -5.86
CA GLY A 205 17.26 9.40 -5.10
C GLY A 205 18.76 9.18 -4.83
N LYS A 206 19.64 10.15 -5.18
CA LYS A 206 21.07 10.09 -4.81
C LYS A 206 21.25 10.37 -3.32
N LYS A 207 22.16 9.64 -2.68
CA LYS A 207 22.51 9.91 -1.28
C LYS A 207 23.44 11.10 -1.17
N PRO A 208 23.35 11.92 -0.11
CA PRO A 208 24.26 13.04 0.11
C PRO A 208 25.75 12.65 0.06
N ALA A 209 26.10 11.46 0.55
CA ALA A 209 27.46 10.94 0.48
C ALA A 209 27.98 10.80 -0.96
N ASP A 210 27.15 10.26 -1.86
CA ASP A 210 27.51 10.06 -3.26
C ASP A 210 27.68 11.41 -3.99
N ILE A 211 26.75 12.34 -3.73
CA ILE A 211 26.78 13.70 -4.28
C ILE A 211 28.05 14.45 -3.80
N LEU A 212 28.36 14.38 -2.51
CA LEU A 212 29.57 14.99 -1.94
C LEU A 212 30.83 14.37 -2.53
N GLN A 213 30.85 13.07 -2.78
CA GLN A 213 31.96 12.39 -3.45
C GLN A 213 32.12 12.87 -4.90
N GLU A 214 31.05 13.00 -5.67
CA GLU A 214 31.06 13.58 -7.02
C GLU A 214 31.62 15.00 -7.01
N ILE A 215 31.14 15.87 -6.11
CA ILE A 215 31.62 17.26 -5.96
C ILE A 215 33.11 17.31 -5.71
N VAL A 216 33.64 16.43 -4.85
CA VAL A 216 35.07 16.38 -4.50
C VAL A 216 35.90 15.86 -5.68
N LEU A 217 35.46 14.78 -6.34
CA LEU A 217 36.16 14.18 -7.50
C LEU A 217 36.23 15.16 -8.67
N GLU A 218 35.16 15.82 -8.98
CA GLU A 218 35.05 16.77 -10.08
C GLU A 218 35.54 18.19 -9.74
N ARG A 219 35.89 18.44 -8.46
CA ARG A 219 36.30 19.73 -7.92
C ARG A 219 35.30 20.88 -8.17
N LYS A 220 33.99 20.56 -8.23
CA LYS A 220 32.92 21.52 -8.52
C LYS A 220 32.94 22.71 -7.56
N ALA A 221 33.10 22.46 -6.25
CA ALA A 221 33.16 23.47 -5.20
C ALA A 221 34.61 23.86 -4.76
N GLY A 222 35.61 23.57 -5.62
CA GLY A 222 37.01 23.74 -5.30
C GLY A 222 37.54 22.73 -4.28
N ARG A 223 38.53 23.11 -3.45
CA ARG A 223 39.10 22.19 -2.47
C ARG A 223 38.32 22.24 -1.17
N LEU A 224 37.76 21.10 -0.79
CA LEU A 224 37.11 20.89 0.51
C LEU A 224 38.03 20.10 1.43
N THR A 225 38.02 20.41 2.72
CA THR A 225 38.72 19.60 3.72
C THR A 225 37.90 18.39 4.09
N LYS A 226 38.53 17.35 4.62
CA LYS A 226 37.87 16.15 5.07
C LYS A 226 36.83 16.45 6.19
N GLU A 227 37.16 17.40 7.04
CA GLU A 227 36.29 17.87 8.12
C GLU A 227 35.03 18.56 7.56
N GLN A 228 35.18 19.46 6.58
CA GLN A 228 34.05 20.10 5.93
C GLN A 228 33.09 19.08 5.30
N ILE A 229 33.63 18.08 4.56
CA ILE A 229 32.84 17.04 3.94
C ILE A 229 32.08 16.23 4.99
N THR A 230 32.75 15.81 6.07
CA THR A 230 32.14 15.03 7.15
C THR A 230 31.05 15.85 7.86
N THR A 231 31.30 17.17 8.07
CA THR A 231 30.31 18.04 8.72
C THR A 231 29.06 18.24 7.86
N ILE A 232 29.22 18.45 6.54
CA ILE A 232 28.09 18.56 5.62
C ILE A 232 27.28 17.25 5.60
N TRP A 233 27.97 16.12 5.48
CA TRP A 233 27.32 14.81 5.52
C TRP A 233 26.52 14.60 6.81
N ASN A 234 27.14 14.88 7.97
CA ASN A 234 26.48 14.78 9.27
C ASN A 234 25.28 15.72 9.37
N TYR A 235 25.40 16.94 8.84
CA TYR A 235 24.29 17.88 8.79
C TYR A 235 23.11 17.31 8.01
N MET A 236 23.34 16.79 6.80
CA MET A 236 22.29 16.17 5.98
C MET A 236 21.67 14.97 6.68
N GLU A 237 22.49 14.08 7.26
CA GLU A 237 22.01 12.90 7.99
C GLU A 237 21.21 13.24 9.26
N GLN A 238 21.52 14.35 9.91
CA GLN A 238 20.77 14.82 11.08
C GLN A 238 19.39 15.40 10.71
N HIS A 239 19.24 15.90 9.49
CA HIS A 239 18.00 16.53 9.02
C HIS A 239 17.23 15.64 8.05
N ARG A 240 17.67 14.39 7.82
CA ARG A 240 16.92 13.45 6.99
C ARG A 240 15.55 13.18 7.60
N TYR A 241 14.58 12.95 6.75
CA TYR A 241 13.22 12.58 7.16
C TYR A 241 12.75 11.37 6.38
N TYR A 242 11.69 10.77 6.87
CA TYR A 242 11.19 9.52 6.36
C TYR A 242 9.77 9.68 5.86
N LEU A 243 9.44 8.97 4.79
CA LEU A 243 8.09 8.70 4.36
C LEU A 243 7.90 7.19 4.30
N GLY A 244 6.71 6.72 4.55
CA GLY A 244 6.42 5.30 4.37
C GLY A 244 5.59 4.64 5.46
N GLN A 245 5.38 3.37 5.23
CA GLN A 245 4.41 2.51 5.88
C GLN A 245 5.11 1.66 6.95
N MET A 246 4.89 2.01 8.22
CA MET A 246 5.45 1.28 9.36
C MET A 246 4.46 0.27 9.89
N ASP A 247 4.90 -0.99 10.06
CA ASP A 247 4.03 -2.08 10.47
C ASP A 247 3.57 -1.95 11.92
N LEU A 248 2.26 -2.07 12.11
CA LEU A 248 1.60 -1.97 13.41
C LEU A 248 1.81 -3.24 14.24
N ASN A 249 2.02 -3.06 15.53
CA ASN A 249 2.11 -4.16 16.47
C ASN A 249 0.73 -4.51 17.05
N ILE A 250 0.05 -5.49 16.47
CA ILE A 250 -1.28 -5.92 16.93
C ILE A 250 -1.32 -6.54 18.33
N GLN A 251 -0.15 -6.75 18.96
CA GLN A 251 -0.09 -7.15 20.38
C GLN A 251 -0.27 -5.95 21.31
N SER A 252 -0.07 -4.72 20.80
CA SER A 252 -0.24 -3.50 21.59
C SER A 252 -1.72 -3.17 21.80
N PRO A 253 -2.18 -2.94 23.05
CA PRO A 253 -3.53 -2.46 23.31
C PRO A 253 -3.86 -1.13 22.61
N LYS A 254 -2.85 -0.27 22.43
CA LYS A 254 -2.99 1.03 21.76
C LYS A 254 -3.35 0.88 20.28
N VAL A 255 -2.89 -0.16 19.61
CA VAL A 255 -3.30 -0.47 18.23
C VAL A 255 -4.80 -0.83 18.19
N TRP A 256 -5.32 -1.55 19.18
CA TRP A 256 -6.74 -1.88 19.24
C TRP A 256 -7.61 -0.67 19.60
N GLU A 257 -7.11 0.27 20.41
CA GLU A 257 -7.77 1.58 20.62
C GLU A 257 -7.86 2.32 19.28
N TYR A 258 -6.75 2.41 18.55
CA TYR A 258 -6.70 3.03 17.24
C TYR A 258 -7.65 2.37 16.23
N TYR A 259 -7.70 1.05 16.15
CA TYR A 259 -8.64 0.34 15.26
C TYR A 259 -10.10 0.67 15.56
N ARG A 260 -10.47 0.78 16.84
CA ARG A 260 -11.84 1.21 17.23
C ARG A 260 -12.12 2.64 16.79
N GLU A 261 -11.17 3.55 16.98
CA GLU A 261 -11.30 4.96 16.55
C GLU A 261 -11.45 5.06 15.03
N VAL A 262 -10.66 4.32 14.27
CA VAL A 262 -10.74 4.30 12.81
C VAL A 262 -12.09 3.78 12.35
N LEU A 263 -12.53 2.61 12.80
CA LEU A 263 -13.83 2.05 12.41
C LEU A 263 -15.00 2.95 12.79
N LYS A 264 -14.93 3.62 13.95
CA LYS A 264 -15.91 4.64 14.34
C LYS A 264 -15.90 5.84 13.38
N THR A 265 -14.73 6.27 12.94
CA THR A 265 -14.58 7.37 11.97
C THR A 265 -15.17 7.00 10.62
N LEU A 266 -14.86 5.80 10.11
CA LEU A 266 -15.43 5.29 8.86
C LEU A 266 -16.96 5.16 8.93
N ALA A 267 -17.48 4.69 10.04
CA ALA A 267 -18.93 4.66 10.30
C ALA A 267 -19.52 6.07 10.29
N GLY A 268 -18.83 7.05 10.88
CA GLY A 268 -19.21 8.47 10.85
C GLY A 268 -19.27 9.04 9.44
N TYR A 269 -18.39 8.59 8.54
CA TYR A 269 -18.45 8.93 7.10
C TYR A 269 -19.58 8.20 6.36
N GLY A 270 -20.19 7.21 6.98
CA GLY A 270 -21.30 6.44 6.41
C GLY A 270 -20.84 5.23 5.60
N ALA A 271 -19.63 4.73 5.85
CA ALA A 271 -19.17 3.48 5.24
C ALA A 271 -20.14 2.34 5.55
N LYS A 272 -20.56 1.62 4.50
CA LYS A 272 -21.32 0.39 4.60
C LYS A 272 -20.46 -0.82 4.35
N ILE A 273 -19.43 -0.66 3.53
CA ILE A 273 -18.46 -1.69 3.21
C ILE A 273 -17.09 -1.17 3.60
N VAL A 274 -16.32 -1.96 4.34
CA VAL A 274 -14.95 -1.65 4.72
C VAL A 274 -14.01 -2.69 4.10
N ARG A 275 -13.19 -2.26 3.14
CA ARG A 275 -12.12 -3.09 2.59
C ARG A 275 -10.98 -3.13 3.59
N LEU A 276 -10.55 -4.33 3.92
CA LEU A 276 -9.43 -4.57 4.83
C LEU A 276 -8.16 -4.77 4.01
N ASP A 277 -7.41 -3.67 3.84
CA ASP A 277 -6.15 -3.68 3.11
C ASP A 277 -5.04 -4.33 3.92
N ALA A 278 -4.22 -5.14 3.26
CA ALA A 278 -3.00 -5.75 3.79
C ALA A 278 -3.17 -6.51 5.14
N PHE A 279 -4.40 -6.87 5.52
CA PHE A 279 -4.69 -7.45 6.85
C PHE A 279 -3.94 -8.75 7.11
N ALA A 280 -3.68 -9.56 6.06
CA ALA A 280 -2.98 -10.83 6.17
C ALA A 280 -1.51 -10.70 6.60
N TYR A 281 -0.94 -9.49 6.51
CA TYR A 281 0.41 -9.18 6.98
C TYR A 281 0.47 -8.74 8.44
N ALA A 282 -0.66 -8.35 9.05
CA ALA A 282 -0.66 -7.81 10.41
C ALA A 282 -0.28 -8.82 11.50
N PRO A 283 -0.73 -10.09 11.47
CA PRO A 283 -0.27 -11.09 12.45
C PRO A 283 1.15 -11.53 12.16
N LYS A 284 2.07 -11.24 13.11
CA LYS A 284 3.48 -11.65 13.06
C LYS A 284 3.91 -12.25 14.37
N LYS A 285 4.65 -13.36 14.30
CA LYS A 285 5.29 -14.02 15.45
C LYS A 285 6.67 -14.55 15.04
N PRO A 286 7.69 -14.48 15.91
CA PRO A 286 8.99 -15.09 15.62
C PRO A 286 8.84 -16.58 15.33
N GLY A 287 9.43 -17.02 14.22
CA GLY A 287 9.38 -18.43 13.83
C GLY A 287 8.14 -18.86 13.05
N GLU A 288 7.18 -17.96 12.82
CA GLU A 288 6.04 -18.17 11.97
C GLU A 288 6.19 -17.40 10.63
N ARG A 289 5.25 -17.60 9.71
CA ARG A 289 5.16 -16.77 8.51
C ARG A 289 4.74 -15.34 8.90
N ASN A 290 5.15 -14.35 8.12
CA ASN A 290 4.71 -12.95 8.28
C ASN A 290 3.61 -12.57 7.28
N PHE A 291 2.97 -13.55 6.67
CA PHE A 291 1.83 -13.40 5.76
C PHE A 291 0.90 -14.61 5.93
N LEU A 292 -0.39 -14.32 6.05
CA LEU A 292 -1.47 -15.31 6.19
C LEU A 292 -1.20 -16.35 7.29
N ASN A 293 -0.80 -15.88 8.44
CA ASN A 293 -0.54 -16.70 9.63
C ASN A 293 -1.83 -17.28 10.16
N GLN A 294 -1.92 -18.60 10.27
CA GLN A 294 -3.11 -19.29 10.75
C GLN A 294 -2.82 -19.91 12.14
N PRO A 295 -3.76 -19.80 13.11
CA PRO A 295 -5.11 -19.22 13.01
C PRO A 295 -5.19 -17.70 13.18
N ASP A 296 -4.08 -17.00 13.48
CA ASP A 296 -4.04 -15.61 13.94
C ASP A 296 -4.73 -14.63 12.96
N THR A 297 -4.60 -14.86 11.64
CA THR A 297 -5.25 -14.02 10.62
C THR A 297 -6.78 -14.07 10.75
N TRP A 298 -7.36 -15.25 11.00
CA TRP A 298 -8.80 -15.41 11.17
C TRP A 298 -9.28 -14.85 12.51
N GLU A 299 -8.48 -14.98 13.56
CA GLU A 299 -8.76 -14.36 14.86
C GLU A 299 -8.76 -12.84 14.78
N LEU A 300 -7.81 -12.26 14.03
CA LEU A 300 -7.78 -10.83 13.74
C LEU A 300 -9.06 -10.38 13.04
N LEU A 301 -9.45 -11.05 11.96
CA LEU A 301 -10.67 -10.75 11.22
C LEU A 301 -11.91 -10.80 12.12
N ASN A 302 -12.03 -11.82 12.95
CA ASN A 302 -13.15 -11.95 13.87
C ASN A 302 -13.20 -10.81 14.89
N LYS A 303 -12.08 -10.39 15.44
CA LYS A 303 -12.02 -9.25 16.36
C LYS A 303 -12.42 -7.94 15.66
N ILE A 304 -11.94 -7.71 14.43
CA ILE A 304 -12.31 -6.53 13.64
C ILE A 304 -13.80 -6.55 13.32
N LYS A 305 -14.36 -7.72 12.95
CA LYS A 305 -15.80 -7.90 12.70
C LYS A 305 -16.63 -7.50 13.93
N GLN A 306 -16.25 -7.95 15.14
CA GLN A 306 -16.93 -7.60 16.38
C GLN A 306 -16.93 -6.08 16.64
N ILE A 307 -15.91 -5.35 16.21
CA ILE A 307 -15.85 -3.89 16.34
C ILE A 307 -16.71 -3.21 15.26
N ALA A 308 -16.76 -3.75 14.05
CA ALA A 308 -17.49 -3.16 12.92
C ALA A 308 -19.00 -3.43 12.95
N GLU A 309 -19.41 -4.58 13.48
CA GLU A 309 -20.81 -5.06 13.49
C GLU A 309 -21.80 -4.09 14.13
N PRO A 310 -21.50 -3.44 15.30
CA PRO A 310 -22.41 -2.46 15.91
C PRO A 310 -22.71 -1.24 15.02
N TYR A 311 -21.85 -0.96 14.06
CA TYR A 311 -22.02 0.14 13.09
C TYR A 311 -22.74 -0.31 11.81
N GLY A 312 -23.09 -1.59 11.68
CA GLY A 312 -23.74 -2.14 10.49
C GLY A 312 -22.84 -2.12 9.26
N MET A 313 -21.53 -2.22 9.46
CA MET A 313 -20.53 -2.28 8.38
C MET A 313 -20.22 -3.73 8.01
N GLU A 314 -20.18 -4.03 6.72
CA GLU A 314 -19.70 -5.30 6.17
C GLU A 314 -18.20 -5.19 5.87
N LEU A 315 -17.44 -6.24 6.24
CA LEU A 315 -16.01 -6.30 5.98
C LEU A 315 -15.75 -7.04 4.67
N LEU A 316 -14.83 -6.51 3.88
CA LEU A 316 -14.37 -7.10 2.62
C LEU A 316 -12.84 -7.31 2.70
N PRO A 317 -12.40 -8.50 3.14
CA PRO A 317 -10.98 -8.83 3.22
C PRO A 317 -10.36 -8.91 1.82
N GLU A 318 -9.16 -8.32 1.65
CA GLU A 318 -8.42 -8.38 0.41
C GLU A 318 -7.17 -9.24 0.57
N ILE A 319 -7.11 -10.35 -0.20
CA ILE A 319 -5.93 -11.22 -0.31
C ILE A 319 -5.77 -11.62 -1.77
N HIS A 320 -4.58 -11.35 -2.31
CA HIS A 320 -4.12 -11.90 -3.58
C HIS A 320 -3.34 -13.19 -3.34
N GLU A 321 -3.84 -14.28 -3.90
CA GLU A 321 -3.15 -15.57 -3.85
C GLU A 321 -3.57 -16.43 -5.04
N SER A 322 -2.72 -17.37 -5.45
CA SER A 322 -3.01 -18.26 -6.57
C SER A 322 -4.26 -19.10 -6.31
N TYR A 323 -4.98 -19.47 -7.38
CA TYR A 323 -6.15 -20.34 -7.30
C TYR A 323 -5.84 -21.67 -6.58
N SER A 324 -4.63 -22.20 -6.75
CA SER A 324 -4.20 -23.45 -6.11
C SER A 324 -4.16 -23.40 -4.58
N GLU A 325 -4.00 -22.22 -3.97
CA GLU A 325 -3.98 -22.03 -2.51
C GLU A 325 -5.39 -22.03 -1.88
N LYS A 326 -6.43 -21.87 -2.70
CA LYS A 326 -7.85 -21.90 -2.29
C LYS A 326 -8.19 -20.93 -1.14
N ILE A 327 -7.53 -19.76 -1.11
CA ILE A 327 -7.75 -18.77 -0.06
C ILE A 327 -9.16 -18.16 -0.13
N TYR A 328 -9.71 -17.98 -1.34
CA TYR A 328 -11.06 -17.50 -1.54
C TYR A 328 -12.12 -18.42 -0.86
N GLU A 329 -11.89 -19.74 -0.85
CA GLU A 329 -12.75 -20.69 -0.14
C GLU A 329 -12.68 -20.46 1.37
N LYS A 330 -11.46 -20.33 1.92
CA LYS A 330 -11.26 -20.10 3.36
C LYS A 330 -11.88 -18.79 3.84
N ILE A 331 -11.82 -17.73 3.01
CA ILE A 331 -12.49 -16.45 3.30
C ILE A 331 -14.01 -16.64 3.31
N ALA A 332 -14.56 -17.34 2.31
CA ALA A 332 -15.99 -17.62 2.22
C ALA A 332 -16.48 -18.49 3.38
N GLU A 333 -15.70 -19.50 3.81
CA GLU A 333 -16.00 -20.34 4.99
C GLU A 333 -16.09 -19.52 6.29
N GLN A 334 -15.34 -18.42 6.40
CA GLN A 334 -15.45 -17.47 7.51
C GLN A 334 -16.69 -16.55 7.38
N GLY A 335 -17.49 -16.70 6.34
CA GLY A 335 -18.73 -15.95 6.11
C GLY A 335 -18.52 -14.56 5.47
N TYR A 336 -17.38 -14.32 4.87
CA TYR A 336 -17.12 -13.09 4.14
C TYR A 336 -17.43 -13.22 2.66
N VAL A 337 -17.75 -12.10 2.03
CA VAL A 337 -17.69 -11.94 0.58
C VAL A 337 -16.22 -11.84 0.19
N THR A 338 -15.81 -12.43 -0.93
CA THR A 338 -14.43 -12.40 -1.42
C THR A 338 -14.32 -11.61 -2.71
N TYR A 339 -13.14 -11.10 -3.02
CA TYR A 339 -12.86 -10.54 -4.35
C TYR A 339 -12.74 -11.66 -5.38
N ASP A 340 -13.30 -11.42 -6.57
CA ASP A 340 -13.06 -12.28 -7.73
C ASP A 340 -11.87 -11.75 -8.55
N PHE A 341 -10.65 -12.05 -8.10
CA PHE A 341 -9.43 -11.71 -8.80
C PHE A 341 -9.14 -12.59 -10.02
N PHE A 342 -9.92 -13.66 -10.21
CA PHE A 342 -9.77 -14.57 -11.34
C PHE A 342 -10.55 -14.07 -12.56
N LEU A 343 -11.71 -13.48 -12.34
CA LEU A 343 -12.65 -13.08 -13.38
C LEU A 343 -12.01 -12.21 -14.50
N PRO A 344 -11.22 -11.16 -14.21
CA PRO A 344 -10.65 -10.32 -15.27
C PRO A 344 -9.84 -11.11 -16.29
N GLY A 345 -8.93 -11.94 -15.80
CA GLY A 345 -8.08 -12.75 -16.65
C GLY A 345 -8.83 -13.85 -17.40
N LEU A 346 -9.82 -14.48 -16.75
CA LEU A 346 -10.65 -15.53 -17.38
C LEU A 346 -11.53 -14.98 -18.50
N ILE A 347 -12.04 -13.73 -18.37
CA ILE A 347 -12.79 -13.08 -19.43
C ILE A 347 -11.88 -12.81 -20.63
N ILE A 348 -10.70 -12.21 -20.42
CA ILE A 348 -9.74 -11.94 -21.50
C ILE A 348 -9.35 -13.26 -22.17
N ASP A 349 -9.06 -14.30 -21.38
CA ASP A 349 -8.72 -15.62 -21.91
C ASP A 349 -9.83 -16.21 -22.79
N ALA A 350 -11.07 -16.13 -22.34
CA ALA A 350 -12.22 -16.62 -23.08
C ALA A 350 -12.42 -15.89 -24.43
N LEU A 351 -12.27 -14.58 -24.42
CA LEU A 351 -12.39 -13.74 -25.62
C LEU A 351 -11.26 -14.01 -26.63
N GLU A 352 -10.01 -14.03 -26.15
CA GLU A 352 -8.82 -14.20 -27.01
C GLU A 352 -8.70 -15.63 -27.57
N SER A 353 -9.15 -16.64 -26.84
CA SER A 353 -9.08 -18.02 -27.28
C SER A 353 -10.32 -18.50 -28.02
N GLY A 354 -11.44 -17.75 -27.92
CA GLY A 354 -12.77 -18.20 -28.39
C GLY A 354 -13.31 -19.39 -27.60
N ASN A 355 -12.80 -19.64 -26.38
CA ASN A 355 -13.20 -20.77 -25.53
C ASN A 355 -13.44 -20.31 -24.08
N GLY A 356 -14.69 -20.36 -23.65
CA GLY A 356 -15.13 -19.96 -22.32
C GLY A 356 -15.14 -21.08 -21.27
N GLU A 357 -14.53 -22.24 -21.52
CA GLU A 357 -14.61 -23.41 -20.62
C GLU A 357 -14.11 -23.09 -19.20
N HIS A 358 -12.94 -22.44 -19.07
CA HIS A 358 -12.39 -22.06 -17.76
C HIS A 358 -13.25 -21.03 -17.04
N LEU A 359 -13.77 -20.03 -17.76
CA LEU A 359 -14.68 -19.03 -17.21
C LEU A 359 -15.98 -19.68 -16.71
N ALA A 360 -16.59 -20.55 -17.52
CA ALA A 360 -17.81 -21.27 -17.15
C ALA A 360 -17.56 -22.22 -15.96
N GLY A 361 -16.41 -22.92 -15.97
CA GLY A 361 -16.02 -23.80 -14.87
C GLY A 361 -15.84 -23.03 -13.56
N TRP A 362 -15.22 -21.84 -13.60
CA TRP A 362 -15.08 -20.97 -12.44
C TRP A 362 -16.45 -20.48 -11.92
N ALA A 363 -17.30 -20.00 -12.80
CA ALA A 363 -18.65 -19.58 -12.42
C ALA A 363 -19.45 -20.74 -11.78
N GLN A 364 -19.35 -21.95 -12.33
CA GLN A 364 -20.00 -23.13 -11.76
C GLN A 364 -19.45 -23.50 -10.38
N GLU A 365 -18.11 -23.38 -10.18
CA GLU A 365 -17.48 -23.63 -8.88
C GLU A 365 -17.99 -22.67 -7.81
N LEU A 366 -18.12 -21.38 -8.12
CA LEU A 366 -18.69 -20.39 -7.19
C LEU A 366 -20.14 -20.74 -6.80
N ILE A 367 -20.95 -21.17 -7.78
CA ILE A 367 -22.35 -21.58 -7.55
C ILE A 367 -22.40 -22.85 -6.67
N ASP A 368 -21.65 -23.88 -7.01
CA ASP A 368 -21.63 -25.14 -6.30
C ASP A 368 -21.19 -25.01 -4.84
N LYS A 369 -20.24 -24.11 -4.59
CA LYS A 369 -19.71 -23.81 -3.25
C LYS A 369 -20.48 -22.71 -2.52
N ASN A 370 -21.48 -22.10 -3.15
CA ASN A 370 -22.22 -20.95 -2.63
C ASN A 370 -21.32 -19.80 -2.17
N ILE A 371 -20.29 -19.49 -2.96
CA ILE A 371 -19.34 -18.40 -2.68
C ILE A 371 -19.86 -17.12 -3.32
N ARG A 372 -19.99 -16.07 -2.50
CA ARG A 372 -20.36 -14.74 -2.98
C ARG A 372 -19.10 -13.92 -3.24
N THR A 373 -19.05 -13.24 -4.38
CA THR A 373 -17.90 -12.44 -4.81
C THR A 373 -18.27 -11.00 -5.10
N VAL A 374 -17.28 -10.12 -4.97
CA VAL A 374 -17.26 -8.83 -5.64
C VAL A 374 -16.53 -9.04 -6.95
N ASN A 375 -17.31 -9.09 -8.03
CA ASN A 375 -16.78 -9.22 -9.37
C ASN A 375 -16.07 -7.92 -9.78
N MET A 376 -14.90 -8.03 -10.37
CA MET A 376 -14.13 -6.89 -10.83
C MET A 376 -13.54 -7.18 -12.20
N LEU A 377 -13.34 -6.14 -13.00
CA LEU A 377 -12.65 -6.24 -14.30
C LEU A 377 -11.17 -5.83 -14.18
N GLY A 378 -10.85 -5.07 -13.18
CA GLY A 378 -9.52 -4.60 -12.80
C GLY A 378 -9.62 -3.72 -11.56
N CYS A 379 -8.51 -3.34 -10.99
CA CYS A 379 -8.47 -2.43 -9.85
C CYS A 379 -7.39 -1.36 -10.05
N HIS A 380 -7.20 -0.51 -9.04
CA HIS A 380 -6.15 0.51 -9.02
C HIS A 380 -4.73 -0.06 -9.14
N ASP A 381 -4.53 -1.35 -8.83
CA ASP A 381 -3.26 -2.05 -8.99
C ASP A 381 -3.03 -2.60 -10.41
N GLY A 382 -4.08 -2.80 -11.19
CA GLY A 382 -4.04 -3.38 -12.52
C GLY A 382 -4.88 -4.65 -12.65
N ILE A 383 -4.52 -5.51 -13.62
CA ILE A 383 -5.19 -6.78 -13.91
C ILE A 383 -4.43 -7.91 -13.22
N PRO A 384 -5.00 -8.61 -12.24
CA PRO A 384 -4.35 -9.72 -11.53
C PRO A 384 -4.13 -10.91 -12.48
N LEU A 385 -2.93 -11.48 -12.47
CA LEU A 385 -2.60 -12.65 -13.29
C LEU A 385 -1.96 -13.78 -12.47
N LEU A 386 -1.27 -13.45 -11.38
CA LEU A 386 -0.73 -14.45 -10.44
C LEU A 386 -1.85 -15.36 -9.92
N ASP A 387 -3.01 -14.77 -9.65
CA ASP A 387 -4.20 -15.45 -9.14
C ASP A 387 -4.66 -16.59 -10.05
N LEU A 388 -4.43 -16.48 -11.37
CA LEU A 388 -4.84 -17.52 -12.35
C LEU A 388 -4.02 -18.81 -12.27
N LYS A 389 -2.92 -18.86 -11.51
CA LYS A 389 -2.12 -20.08 -11.36
C LYS A 389 -2.94 -21.20 -10.73
N GLY A 390 -2.98 -22.32 -11.43
CA GLY A 390 -3.75 -23.50 -11.03
C GLY A 390 -5.14 -23.59 -11.65
N ILE A 391 -5.68 -22.49 -12.23
CA ILE A 391 -6.89 -22.53 -13.05
C ILE A 391 -6.56 -22.50 -14.56
N LEU A 392 -5.53 -21.72 -14.93
CA LEU A 392 -4.97 -21.71 -16.27
C LEU A 392 -3.55 -22.31 -16.29
N ALA A 393 -3.18 -22.93 -17.40
CA ALA A 393 -1.83 -23.39 -17.64
C ALA A 393 -0.87 -22.18 -17.79
N GLU A 394 0.39 -22.34 -17.38
CA GLU A 394 1.37 -21.27 -17.35
C GLU A 394 1.63 -20.63 -18.75
N ASP A 395 1.69 -21.45 -19.80
CA ASP A 395 1.84 -20.99 -21.17
C ASP A 395 0.65 -20.14 -21.64
N ARG A 396 -0.55 -20.41 -21.12
CA ARG A 396 -1.76 -19.67 -21.41
C ARG A 396 -1.77 -18.33 -20.67
N ILE A 397 -1.33 -18.30 -19.42
CA ILE A 397 -1.15 -17.05 -18.65
C ILE A 397 -0.09 -16.18 -19.35
N GLN A 398 1.02 -16.76 -19.81
CA GLN A 398 2.04 -16.01 -20.53
C GLN A 398 1.49 -15.39 -21.83
N LYS A 399 0.64 -16.10 -22.58
CA LYS A 399 -0.04 -15.51 -23.75
C LYS A 399 -0.90 -14.32 -23.41
N LEU A 400 -1.63 -14.37 -22.30
CA LEU A 400 -2.43 -13.23 -21.83
C LEU A 400 -1.54 -12.02 -21.51
N ILE A 401 -0.43 -12.25 -20.83
CA ILE A 401 0.57 -11.20 -20.56
C ILE A 401 1.05 -10.58 -21.88
N ASP A 402 1.47 -11.39 -22.83
CA ASP A 402 2.01 -10.93 -24.12
C ASP A 402 0.97 -10.11 -24.90
N ILE A 403 -0.29 -10.53 -24.88
CA ILE A 403 -1.40 -9.82 -25.52
C ILE A 403 -1.62 -8.44 -24.84
N ILE A 404 -1.74 -8.40 -23.52
CA ILE A 404 -2.00 -7.15 -22.80
C ILE A 404 -0.81 -6.19 -22.94
N VAL A 405 0.43 -6.70 -22.91
CA VAL A 405 1.65 -5.92 -23.12
C VAL A 405 1.69 -5.36 -24.56
N SER A 406 1.33 -6.17 -25.57
CA SER A 406 1.25 -5.69 -26.96
C SER A 406 0.24 -4.56 -27.17
N ARG A 407 -0.74 -4.43 -26.26
CA ARG A 407 -1.75 -3.38 -26.20
C ARG A 407 -1.37 -2.22 -25.27
N GLY A 408 -0.11 -2.13 -24.86
CA GLY A 408 0.43 -1.03 -24.07
C GLY A 408 0.46 -1.27 -22.55
N GLY A 409 0.16 -2.48 -22.09
CA GLY A 409 0.26 -2.85 -20.66
C GLY A 409 1.69 -3.01 -20.18
N TYR A 410 1.91 -2.83 -18.88
CA TYR A 410 3.22 -2.99 -18.22
C TYR A 410 3.15 -4.11 -17.20
N VAL A 411 4.05 -5.09 -17.31
CA VAL A 411 4.16 -6.16 -16.33
C VAL A 411 4.74 -5.62 -15.02
N LYS A 412 4.06 -5.89 -13.92
CA LYS A 412 4.58 -5.68 -12.56
C LYS A 412 5.05 -7.03 -12.04
N ASP A 413 6.34 -7.15 -11.84
CA ASP A 413 6.95 -8.37 -11.28
C ASP A 413 6.62 -8.55 -9.80
N LEU A 414 6.60 -9.81 -9.36
CA LEU A 414 6.39 -10.15 -7.96
C LEU A 414 7.59 -9.67 -7.13
N HIS A 415 7.44 -8.51 -6.51
CA HIS A 415 8.28 -7.96 -5.43
C HIS A 415 9.79 -8.26 -5.54
N GLY A 416 10.42 -7.76 -6.63
CA GLY A 416 11.87 -7.88 -6.83
C GLY A 416 12.36 -9.24 -7.29
N GLN A 417 11.48 -10.18 -7.56
CA GLN A 417 11.81 -11.43 -8.25
C GLN A 417 11.68 -11.18 -9.75
N LYS A 418 12.79 -10.98 -10.43
CA LYS A 418 12.80 -10.81 -11.87
C LYS A 418 12.17 -12.02 -12.56
N ASN A 419 11.30 -11.75 -13.54
CA ASN A 419 10.60 -12.73 -14.37
C ASN A 419 9.50 -13.56 -13.64
N ILE A 420 9.01 -13.12 -12.49
CA ILE A 420 7.79 -13.66 -11.90
C ILE A 420 6.75 -12.56 -11.94
N TYR A 421 5.78 -12.68 -12.84
CA TYR A 421 4.69 -11.71 -12.95
C TYR A 421 3.79 -11.75 -11.72
N TYR A 422 3.26 -10.60 -11.36
CA TYR A 422 2.22 -10.44 -10.34
C TYR A 422 0.92 -9.99 -10.99
N GLN A 423 0.99 -8.90 -11.77
CA GLN A 423 -0.14 -8.29 -12.46
C GLN A 423 0.34 -7.54 -13.69
N VAL A 424 -0.60 -7.11 -14.54
CA VAL A 424 -0.33 -6.19 -15.64
C VAL A 424 -1.06 -4.88 -15.41
N ASN A 425 -0.31 -3.78 -15.41
CA ASN A 425 -0.87 -2.43 -15.31
C ASN A 425 -1.38 -1.99 -16.69
N ALA A 426 -2.68 -2.06 -16.86
CA ALA A 426 -3.41 -1.61 -18.03
C ALA A 426 -4.84 -1.25 -17.63
N THR A 427 -5.51 -0.37 -18.36
CA THR A 427 -6.97 -0.28 -18.25
C THR A 427 -7.58 -1.54 -18.84
N TYR A 428 -8.73 -1.95 -18.34
CA TYR A 428 -9.39 -3.13 -18.88
C TYR A 428 -9.83 -2.92 -20.34
N PHE A 429 -10.21 -1.69 -20.68
CA PHE A 429 -10.53 -1.27 -22.04
C PHE A 429 -9.34 -1.49 -23.00
N SER A 430 -8.15 -1.00 -22.64
CA SER A 430 -6.94 -1.23 -23.43
C SER A 430 -6.55 -2.71 -23.50
N ALA A 431 -6.71 -3.44 -22.39
CA ALA A 431 -6.42 -4.89 -22.35
C ALA A 431 -7.31 -5.70 -23.31
N LEU A 432 -8.55 -5.24 -23.56
CA LEU A 432 -9.47 -5.83 -24.53
C LEU A 432 -9.23 -5.36 -25.98
N GLY A 433 -8.24 -4.49 -26.23
CA GLY A 433 -7.90 -3.98 -27.56
C GLY A 433 -8.70 -2.76 -27.98
N GLU A 434 -9.31 -2.04 -27.03
CA GLU A 434 -10.12 -0.84 -27.27
C GLU A 434 -11.32 -1.10 -28.20
N ASP A 435 -11.86 -2.33 -28.14
CA ASP A 435 -13.02 -2.74 -28.91
C ASP A 435 -14.30 -2.55 -28.09
N GLU A 436 -15.14 -1.59 -28.51
CA GLU A 436 -16.42 -1.31 -27.84
C GLU A 436 -17.37 -2.52 -27.84
N LEU A 437 -17.33 -3.37 -28.87
CA LEU A 437 -18.16 -4.57 -28.95
C LEU A 437 -17.79 -5.58 -27.88
N SER A 438 -16.50 -5.74 -27.58
CA SER A 438 -16.03 -6.60 -26.49
C SER A 438 -16.53 -6.15 -25.11
N LEU A 439 -16.66 -4.84 -24.88
CA LEU A 439 -17.20 -4.29 -23.64
C LEU A 439 -18.71 -4.49 -23.51
N ILE A 440 -19.47 -4.41 -24.58
CA ILE A 440 -20.93 -4.65 -24.58
C ILE A 440 -21.21 -6.07 -24.15
N HIS A 441 -20.47 -7.05 -24.65
CA HIS A 441 -20.65 -8.47 -24.29
C HIS A 441 -20.27 -8.81 -22.84
N ILE A 442 -19.56 -7.95 -22.13
CA ILE A 442 -19.21 -8.14 -20.71
C ILE A 442 -20.29 -7.57 -19.79
N SER A 443 -21.06 -6.58 -20.28
CA SER A 443 -22.09 -5.89 -19.48
C SER A 443 -23.46 -6.57 -19.52
N GLU A 444 -23.70 -7.52 -20.41
CA GLU A 444 -24.89 -8.36 -20.49
C GLU A 444 -24.70 -9.69 -19.73
#